data_f01201dcb4b92a8bd21bf64f066b9635
#
_entry.id   f01201dcb4b92a8bd21bf64f066b9635
#
_cell.length_a   1.000
_cell.length_b   1.000
_cell.length_c   1.000
_cell.angle_alpha   90.00
_cell.angle_beta   90.00
_cell.angle_gamma   90.00
#
_symmetry.space_group_name_H-M   'P 1'
#
loop_
_entity.id
_entity.type
_entity.pdbx_description
1 polymer ?
#
loop_
_entity_poly.entity_id
_entity_poly.type
_entity_poly.pdbx_seq_one_letter_code
_entity_poly.pdbx_strand_id
1 'polypeptide(L)'
;MKVKEESEKAGLKLLKLNIQKTEIMALSPITSWQIEGKKVETVTNFIFLGSKITADGDYCHEIKRLSLLGRKAITNLNSILKRRDIILPTKVQLVKAMVFPVVMYGCESWIIKKAERRRIDAFELWFWRTLLRVPWTARRSNQSILNEISPEYSLEGLRLRLKLQTLAT
;
A
#
# COMPACT_ATOMS: atom_id res chain seq x y z
N MET A 1 -8.80 -6.37 30.03
CA MET A 1 -7.88 -7.32 30.66
C MET A 1 -8.22 -8.81 30.45
N LYS A 2 -9.29 -9.13 29.77
CA LYS A 2 -9.70 -10.53 29.47
C LYS A 2 -8.61 -11.38 28.80
N VAL A 3 -7.80 -10.79 27.92
CA VAL A 3 -6.71 -11.51 27.20
C VAL A 3 -5.65 -12.06 28.17
N LYS A 4 -5.32 -11.34 29.26
CA LYS A 4 -4.36 -11.80 30.26
C LYS A 4 -4.91 -13.00 31.05
N GLU A 5 -6.15 -12.92 31.47
CA GLU A 5 -6.82 -14.00 32.24
C GLU A 5 -7.00 -15.27 31.41
N GLU A 6 -7.35 -15.14 30.14
CA GLU A 6 -7.53 -16.29 29.24
C GLU A 6 -6.22 -16.97 28.87
N SER A 7 -5.14 -16.18 28.69
CA SER A 7 -3.83 -16.77 28.40
C SER A 7 -3.19 -17.44 29.62
N GLU A 8 -3.41 -16.93 30.82
CA GLU A 8 -2.98 -17.58 32.07
C GLU A 8 -3.73 -18.90 32.28
N LYS A 9 -5.03 -18.96 31.97
CA LYS A 9 -5.82 -20.18 31.95
C LYS A 9 -5.33 -21.22 30.94
N ALA A 10 -4.81 -20.77 29.80
CA ALA A 10 -4.25 -21.65 28.78
C ALA A 10 -2.79 -22.07 29.04
N GLY A 11 -2.20 -21.71 30.20
CA GLY A 11 -0.82 -22.05 30.57
C GLY A 11 0.25 -21.33 29.75
N LEU A 12 -0.12 -20.33 28.97
CA LEU A 12 0.80 -19.51 28.20
C LEU A 12 1.43 -18.47 29.12
N LYS A 13 2.76 -18.50 29.29
CA LYS A 13 3.48 -17.39 29.94
C LYS A 13 3.34 -16.15 29.09
N LEU A 14 2.47 -15.24 29.51
CA LEU A 14 2.27 -13.98 28.82
C LEU A 14 3.58 -13.19 28.82
N LEU A 15 4.02 -12.81 27.64
CA LEU A 15 5.03 -11.75 27.49
C LEU A 15 4.47 -10.50 28.16
N LYS A 16 5.19 -9.92 29.11
CA LYS A 16 4.78 -8.69 29.78
C LYS A 16 4.52 -7.59 28.74
N LEU A 17 3.32 -7.04 28.77
CA LEU A 17 2.96 -5.93 27.90
C LEU A 17 3.93 -4.76 28.13
N ASN A 18 4.65 -4.35 27.09
CA ASN A 18 5.52 -3.17 27.20
C ASN A 18 4.68 -1.92 27.00
N ILE A 19 4.23 -1.31 28.09
CA ILE A 19 3.34 -0.14 28.08
C ILE A 19 3.98 1.04 27.36
N GLN A 20 5.31 1.20 27.40
CA GLN A 20 6.01 2.27 26.69
C GLN A 20 6.02 2.12 25.16
N LYS A 21 5.81 0.89 24.67
CA LYS A 21 5.69 0.57 23.23
C LYS A 21 4.25 0.31 22.80
N THR A 22 3.30 0.50 23.71
CA THR A 22 1.87 0.31 23.43
C THR A 22 1.27 1.65 23.10
N GLU A 23 0.69 1.76 21.92
CA GLU A 23 -0.04 2.93 21.43
C GLU A 23 -1.52 2.59 21.32
N ILE A 24 -2.37 3.57 21.55
CA ILE A 24 -3.83 3.44 21.40
C ILE A 24 -4.30 4.38 20.31
N MET A 25 -5.02 3.83 19.35
CA MET A 25 -5.70 4.59 18.32
C MET A 25 -7.21 4.44 18.51
N ALA A 26 -7.94 5.55 18.52
CA ALA A 26 -9.39 5.57 18.68
C ALA A 26 -10.05 6.44 17.63
N LEU A 27 -11.27 6.05 17.24
CA LEU A 27 -12.11 6.80 16.30
C LEU A 27 -12.68 8.09 16.89
N SER A 28 -12.80 8.15 18.23
CA SER A 28 -13.27 9.32 18.96
C SER A 28 -12.19 9.87 19.86
N PRO A 29 -12.15 11.19 20.14
CA PRO A 29 -11.14 11.75 21.03
C PRO A 29 -11.25 11.15 22.41
N ILE A 30 -10.20 10.47 22.85
CA ILE A 30 -10.05 9.90 24.19
C ILE A 30 -9.12 10.80 24.97
N THR A 31 -9.57 11.25 26.14
CA THR A 31 -8.82 12.18 26.98
C THR A 31 -7.61 11.55 27.67
N SER A 32 -7.72 10.30 28.09
CA SER A 32 -6.58 9.52 28.62
C SER A 32 -6.93 8.05 28.77
N TRP A 33 -5.96 7.17 28.47
CA TRP A 33 -6.04 5.75 28.76
C TRP A 33 -4.90 5.32 29.67
N GLN A 34 -5.20 4.44 30.62
CA GLN A 34 -4.23 3.88 31.54
C GLN A 34 -4.29 2.36 31.52
N ILE A 35 -3.13 1.73 31.49
CA ILE A 35 -2.95 0.29 31.65
C ILE A 35 -2.08 0.08 32.89
N GLU A 36 -2.60 -0.64 33.88
CA GLU A 36 -1.91 -0.88 35.16
C GLU A 36 -1.43 0.43 35.83
N GLY A 37 -2.24 1.51 35.81
CA GLY A 37 -1.94 2.81 36.37
C GLY A 37 -0.94 3.67 35.60
N LYS A 38 -0.43 3.19 34.47
CA LYS A 38 0.47 3.94 33.57
C LYS A 38 -0.30 4.49 32.38
N LYS A 39 -0.06 5.76 32.08
CA LYS A 39 -0.66 6.44 30.92
C LYS A 39 -0.10 5.84 29.63
N VAL A 40 -1.01 5.51 28.70
CA VAL A 40 -0.67 5.03 27.36
C VAL A 40 -0.80 6.17 26.36
N GLU A 41 0.14 6.25 25.40
CA GLU A 41 0.14 7.26 24.35
C GLU A 41 -1.02 7.05 23.39
N THR A 42 -1.71 8.14 23.06
CA THR A 42 -2.79 8.12 22.07
C THR A 42 -2.26 8.67 20.74
N VAL A 43 -2.38 7.89 19.68
CA VAL A 43 -1.89 8.26 18.36
C VAL A 43 -3.03 8.35 17.34
N THR A 44 -2.89 9.23 16.37
CA THR A 44 -3.84 9.38 15.26
C THR A 44 -3.54 8.47 14.09
N ASN A 45 -2.34 7.96 14.04
CA ASN A 45 -1.88 7.00 13.03
C ASN A 45 -0.73 6.17 13.55
N PHE A 46 -0.57 4.96 13.05
CA PHE A 46 0.60 4.11 13.33
C PHE A 46 0.92 3.22 12.12
N ILE A 47 2.13 2.65 12.14
CA ILE A 47 2.55 1.71 11.10
C ILE A 47 2.41 0.28 11.64
N PHE A 48 1.50 -0.48 11.05
CA PHE A 48 1.28 -1.88 11.37
C PHE A 48 1.69 -2.77 10.20
N LEU A 49 2.63 -3.68 10.45
CA LEU A 49 3.19 -4.57 9.42
C LEU A 49 3.61 -3.83 8.13
N GLY A 50 4.18 -2.63 8.28
CA GLY A 50 4.62 -1.82 7.14
C GLY A 50 3.52 -1.01 6.44
N SER A 51 2.25 -1.13 6.84
CA SER A 51 1.14 -0.33 6.33
C SER A 51 0.75 0.77 7.31
N LYS A 52 0.53 1.99 6.82
CA LYS A 52 0.10 3.13 7.64
C LYS A 52 -1.41 3.08 7.83
N ILE A 53 -1.83 2.93 9.09
CA ILE A 53 -3.23 2.95 9.51
C ILE A 53 -3.53 4.29 10.18
N THR A 54 -4.66 4.90 9.87
CA THR A 54 -5.13 6.17 10.44
C THR A 54 -6.46 5.96 11.16
N ALA A 55 -6.70 6.75 12.22
CA ALA A 55 -7.90 6.64 13.04
C ALA A 55 -9.22 6.91 12.26
N ASP A 56 -9.14 7.75 11.21
CA ASP A 56 -10.28 8.06 10.33
C ASP A 56 -10.54 7.02 9.24
N GLY A 57 -9.69 5.97 9.15
CA GLY A 57 -9.76 4.95 8.10
C GLY A 57 -9.46 5.48 6.70
N ASP A 58 -8.82 6.65 6.56
CA ASP A 58 -8.47 7.23 5.27
C ASP A 58 -7.14 6.68 4.76
N TYR A 59 -7.18 5.96 3.67
CA TYR A 59 -5.99 5.39 3.01
C TYR A 59 -5.27 6.36 2.06
N CYS A 60 -5.70 7.61 1.95
CA CYS A 60 -5.11 8.61 1.06
C CYS A 60 -3.60 8.79 1.32
N HIS A 61 -3.19 8.86 2.58
CA HIS A 61 -1.80 8.99 2.98
C HIS A 61 -0.98 7.75 2.63
N GLU A 62 -1.54 6.57 2.84
CA GLU A 62 -0.88 5.30 2.51
C GLU A 62 -0.69 5.14 0.99
N ILE A 63 -1.74 5.39 0.21
CA ILE A 63 -1.68 5.34 -1.26
C ILE A 63 -0.62 6.33 -1.80
N LYS A 64 -0.54 7.53 -1.25
CA LYS A 64 0.51 8.50 -1.60
C LYS A 64 1.91 7.96 -1.27
N ARG A 65 2.10 7.42 -0.06
CA ARG A 65 3.37 6.86 0.40
C ARG A 65 3.83 5.73 -0.49
N LEU A 66 2.96 4.77 -0.78
CA LEU A 66 3.26 3.62 -1.64
C LEU A 66 3.52 4.03 -3.09
N SER A 67 2.78 5.01 -3.61
CA SER A 67 3.04 5.59 -4.93
C SER A 67 4.44 6.21 -5.01
N LEU A 68 4.91 6.90 -3.96
CA LEU A 68 6.27 7.44 -3.89
C LEU A 68 7.32 6.31 -3.84
N LEU A 69 7.09 5.26 -3.07
CA LEU A 69 7.96 4.09 -3.04
C LEU A 69 8.02 3.38 -4.40
N GLY A 70 6.87 3.25 -5.08
CA GLY A 70 6.81 2.72 -6.43
C GLY A 70 7.61 3.57 -7.44
N ARG A 71 7.53 4.90 -7.34
CA ARG A 71 8.36 5.81 -8.16
C ARG A 71 9.85 5.59 -7.91
N LYS A 72 10.25 5.45 -6.65
CA LYS A 72 11.64 5.15 -6.28
C LYS A 72 12.09 3.80 -6.83
N ALA A 73 11.25 2.76 -6.73
CA ALA A 73 11.54 1.46 -7.30
C ALA A 73 11.75 1.51 -8.82
N ILE A 74 10.88 2.23 -9.56
CA ILE A 74 11.05 2.45 -11.01
C ILE A 74 12.35 3.21 -11.32
N THR A 75 12.69 4.22 -10.54
CA THR A 75 13.94 4.97 -10.71
C THR A 75 15.15 4.07 -10.53
N ASN A 76 15.14 3.18 -9.56
CA ASN A 76 16.21 2.20 -9.34
C ASN A 76 16.32 1.19 -10.48
N LEU A 77 15.21 0.84 -11.13
CA LEU A 77 15.18 -0.03 -12.31
C LEU A 77 15.52 0.68 -13.62
N ASN A 78 15.67 2.00 -13.61
CA ASN A 78 15.78 2.82 -14.82
C ASN A 78 16.97 2.42 -15.71
N SER A 79 18.09 1.98 -15.13
CA SER A 79 19.25 1.46 -15.89
C SER A 79 18.89 0.25 -16.74
N ILE A 80 18.12 -0.69 -16.18
CA ILE A 80 17.64 -1.89 -16.86
C ILE A 80 16.54 -1.54 -17.87
N LEU A 81 15.58 -0.71 -17.48
CA LEU A 81 14.45 -0.32 -18.33
C LEU A 81 14.90 0.52 -19.54
N LYS A 82 16.05 1.21 -19.46
CA LYS A 82 16.65 1.94 -20.57
C LYS A 82 17.38 1.06 -21.59
N ARG A 83 17.70 -0.16 -21.27
CA ARG A 83 18.39 -1.06 -22.20
C ARG A 83 17.55 -1.34 -23.44
N ARG A 84 18.18 -1.30 -24.62
CA ARG A 84 17.51 -1.56 -25.91
C ARG A 84 17.43 -3.04 -26.26
N ASP A 85 18.34 -3.85 -25.71
CA ASP A 85 18.42 -5.30 -25.89
C ASP A 85 17.29 -6.05 -25.13
N ILE A 86 16.60 -5.39 -24.19
CA ILE A 86 15.48 -5.98 -23.46
C ILE A 86 14.18 -5.58 -24.16
N ILE A 87 13.41 -6.57 -24.59
CA ILE A 87 12.12 -6.37 -25.24
C ILE A 87 11.06 -5.85 -24.29
N LEU A 88 10.07 -5.15 -24.82
CA LEU A 88 9.01 -4.50 -24.03
C LEU A 88 8.24 -5.49 -23.11
N PRO A 89 7.81 -6.68 -23.55
CA PRO A 89 7.14 -7.64 -22.67
C PRO A 89 7.94 -8.00 -21.43
N THR A 90 9.25 -8.23 -21.58
CA THR A 90 10.14 -8.53 -20.43
C THR A 90 10.24 -7.36 -19.46
N LYS A 91 10.31 -6.12 -19.97
CA LYS A 91 10.27 -4.92 -19.11
C LYS A 91 8.95 -4.81 -18.34
N VAL A 92 7.83 -5.08 -18.99
CA VAL A 92 6.51 -5.10 -18.37
C VAL A 92 6.46 -6.14 -17.25
N GLN A 93 6.94 -7.36 -17.50
CA GLN A 93 6.99 -8.41 -16.47
C GLN A 93 7.90 -8.03 -15.30
N LEU A 94 9.05 -7.43 -15.56
CA LEU A 94 9.95 -6.95 -14.51
C LEU A 94 9.28 -5.91 -13.61
N VAL A 95 8.58 -4.94 -14.20
CA VAL A 95 7.81 -3.93 -13.45
C VAL A 95 6.69 -4.58 -12.63
N LYS A 96 5.94 -5.50 -13.22
CA LYS A 96 4.88 -6.24 -12.51
C LYS A 96 5.45 -7.01 -11.30
N ALA A 97 6.61 -7.64 -11.44
CA ALA A 97 7.22 -8.42 -10.38
C ALA A 97 7.84 -7.57 -9.25
N MET A 98 8.40 -6.40 -9.57
CA MET A 98 9.18 -5.61 -8.62
C MET A 98 8.49 -4.35 -8.11
N VAL A 99 7.61 -3.74 -8.90
CA VAL A 99 6.96 -2.48 -8.54
C VAL A 99 5.55 -2.70 -8.01
N PHE A 100 4.78 -3.57 -8.64
CA PHE A 100 3.39 -3.83 -8.23
C PHE A 100 3.27 -4.30 -6.78
N PRO A 101 4.08 -5.26 -6.28
CA PRO A 101 4.02 -5.67 -4.89
C PRO A 101 4.29 -4.52 -3.90
N VAL A 102 5.15 -3.57 -4.28
CA VAL A 102 5.43 -2.40 -3.45
C VAL A 102 4.24 -1.44 -3.40
N VAL A 103 3.63 -1.16 -4.55
CA VAL A 103 2.55 -0.16 -4.65
C VAL A 103 1.22 -0.71 -4.13
N MET A 104 1.02 -2.03 -4.26
CA MET A 104 -0.23 -2.71 -3.89
C MET A 104 -0.13 -3.42 -2.53
N TYR A 105 0.91 -3.13 -1.75
CA TYR A 105 1.08 -3.73 -0.43
C TYR A 105 -0.08 -3.37 0.50
N GLY A 106 -0.76 -4.37 1.08
CA GLY A 106 -1.89 -4.19 1.98
C GLY A 106 -3.17 -3.61 1.33
N CYS A 107 -3.23 -3.58 -0.01
CA CYS A 107 -4.33 -2.95 -0.75
C CYS A 107 -5.69 -3.67 -0.60
N GLU A 108 -5.69 -4.91 -0.15
CA GLU A 108 -6.89 -5.69 0.15
C GLU A 108 -7.74 -5.05 1.25
N SER A 109 -7.08 -4.37 2.20
CA SER A 109 -7.76 -3.68 3.31
C SER A 109 -8.30 -2.29 2.93
N TRP A 110 -7.90 -1.73 1.76
CA TRP A 110 -8.23 -0.35 1.43
C TRP A 110 -9.72 -0.15 1.11
N ILE A 111 -10.30 0.85 1.76
CA ILE A 111 -11.59 1.43 1.37
C ILE A 111 -11.28 2.64 0.51
N ILE A 112 -11.41 2.50 -0.82
CA ILE A 112 -10.97 3.49 -1.79
C ILE A 112 -12.15 4.38 -2.20
N LYS A 113 -12.00 5.69 -2.01
CA LYS A 113 -12.87 6.73 -2.56
C LYS A 113 -12.51 7.01 -4.03
N LYS A 114 -13.38 7.68 -4.76
CA LYS A 114 -13.17 8.03 -6.18
C LYS A 114 -11.88 8.83 -6.43
N ALA A 115 -11.48 9.67 -5.47
CA ALA A 115 -10.26 10.47 -5.56
C ALA A 115 -8.99 9.62 -5.50
N GLU A 116 -8.97 8.62 -4.60
CA GLU A 116 -7.85 7.69 -4.45
C GLU A 116 -7.71 6.78 -5.68
N ARG A 117 -8.83 6.32 -6.24
CA ARG A 117 -8.83 5.56 -7.50
C ARG A 117 -8.16 6.35 -8.61
N ARG A 118 -8.56 7.62 -8.80
CA ARG A 118 -7.91 8.50 -9.79
C ARG A 118 -6.42 8.66 -9.58
N ARG A 119 -5.94 8.63 -8.33
CA ARG A 119 -4.50 8.69 -8.02
C ARG A 119 -3.77 7.41 -8.42
N ILE A 120 -4.38 6.26 -8.17
CA ILE A 120 -3.84 4.96 -8.60
C ILE A 120 -3.75 4.92 -10.12
N ASP A 121 -4.81 5.31 -10.82
CA ASP A 121 -4.85 5.37 -12.29
C ASP A 121 -3.79 6.35 -12.84
N ALA A 122 -3.66 7.53 -12.23
CA ALA A 122 -2.66 8.52 -12.63
C ALA A 122 -1.23 8.02 -12.39
N PHE A 123 -0.99 7.29 -11.30
CA PHE A 123 0.30 6.65 -11.03
C PHE A 123 0.57 5.56 -12.08
N GLU A 124 -0.41 4.73 -12.40
CA GLU A 124 -0.30 3.68 -13.40
C GLU A 124 0.08 4.26 -14.77
N LEU A 125 -0.62 5.29 -15.22
CA LEU A 125 -0.30 5.97 -16.46
C LEU A 125 1.09 6.63 -16.45
N TRP A 126 1.48 7.21 -15.33
CA TRP A 126 2.81 7.82 -15.20
C TRP A 126 3.91 6.78 -15.39
N PHE A 127 3.80 5.62 -14.77
CA PHE A 127 4.86 4.62 -14.91
C PHE A 127 4.87 3.94 -16.29
N TRP A 128 3.72 3.70 -16.93
CA TRP A 128 3.67 3.19 -18.30
C TRP A 128 4.29 4.17 -19.29
N ARG A 129 3.99 5.46 -19.16
CA ARG A 129 4.66 6.51 -19.96
C ARG A 129 6.17 6.53 -19.72
N THR A 130 6.61 6.36 -18.49
CA THR A 130 8.03 6.28 -18.14
C THR A 130 8.70 5.08 -18.79
N LEU A 131 8.05 3.92 -18.77
CA LEU A 131 8.52 2.69 -19.40
C LEU A 131 8.66 2.85 -20.93
N LEU A 132 7.65 3.43 -21.56
CA LEU A 132 7.63 3.70 -23.01
C LEU A 132 8.45 4.92 -23.42
N ARG A 133 8.98 5.68 -22.45
CA ARG A 133 9.70 6.96 -22.68
C ARG A 133 8.86 8.00 -23.40
N VAL A 134 7.57 8.03 -23.14
CA VAL A 134 6.64 8.99 -23.72
C VAL A 134 6.46 10.16 -22.74
N PRO A 135 7.01 11.36 -23.04
CA PRO A 135 6.84 12.53 -22.19
C PRO A 135 5.37 12.98 -22.17
N TRP A 136 4.99 13.69 -21.11
CA TRP A 136 3.64 14.25 -20.99
C TRP A 136 3.29 15.24 -22.10
N THR A 137 4.31 15.89 -22.65
CA THR A 137 4.18 16.82 -23.78
C THR A 137 3.86 16.14 -25.11
N ALA A 138 4.11 14.83 -25.22
CA ALA A 138 3.71 14.07 -26.39
C ALA A 138 2.19 13.97 -26.46
N ARG A 139 1.62 14.28 -27.62
CA ARG A 139 0.15 14.24 -27.87
C ARG A 139 -0.36 12.81 -28.03
N ARG A 140 0.06 11.90 -27.14
CA ARG A 140 -0.45 10.51 -27.11
C ARG A 140 -1.51 10.37 -26.04
N SER A 141 -2.66 9.80 -26.43
CA SER A 141 -3.76 9.54 -25.50
C SER A 141 -3.38 8.45 -24.48
N ASN A 142 -4.01 8.47 -23.32
CA ASN A 142 -3.84 7.43 -22.29
C ASN A 142 -4.24 6.05 -22.84
N GLN A 143 -5.30 5.98 -23.64
CA GLN A 143 -5.74 4.74 -24.26
C GLN A 143 -4.68 4.17 -25.21
N SER A 144 -3.99 5.01 -25.99
CA SER A 144 -2.89 4.57 -26.86
C SER A 144 -1.73 3.96 -26.06
N ILE A 145 -1.42 4.52 -24.89
CA ILE A 145 -0.39 3.98 -23.99
C ILE A 145 -0.80 2.62 -23.45
N LEU A 146 -2.03 2.50 -22.96
CA LEU A 146 -2.56 1.25 -22.41
C LEU A 146 -2.65 0.15 -23.47
N ASN A 147 -3.08 0.48 -24.68
CA ASN A 147 -3.16 -0.48 -25.78
C ASN A 147 -1.78 -1.04 -26.17
N GLU A 148 -0.73 -0.21 -26.15
CA GLU A 148 0.63 -0.64 -26.46
C GLU A 148 1.20 -1.58 -25.39
N ILE A 149 0.92 -1.29 -24.13
CA ILE A 149 1.33 -2.14 -23.00
C ILE A 149 0.48 -3.40 -22.93
N SER A 150 -0.81 -3.29 -23.27
CA SER A 150 -1.82 -4.35 -23.12
C SER A 150 -1.72 -5.05 -21.75
N PRO A 151 -1.80 -4.30 -20.64
CA PRO A 151 -1.70 -4.89 -19.32
C PRO A 151 -2.86 -5.87 -19.12
N GLU A 152 -2.55 -7.06 -18.61
CA GLU A 152 -3.56 -8.07 -18.27
C GLU A 152 -4.60 -7.52 -17.29
N TYR A 153 -4.12 -6.72 -16.33
CA TYR A 153 -4.93 -6.02 -15.35
C TYR A 153 -4.38 -4.61 -15.12
N SER A 154 -5.29 -3.64 -14.91
CA SER A 154 -4.93 -2.36 -14.31
C SER A 154 -4.56 -2.56 -12.84
N LEU A 155 -3.89 -1.59 -12.22
CA LEU A 155 -3.62 -1.62 -10.78
C LEU A 155 -4.91 -1.73 -9.96
N GLU A 156 -5.97 -1.04 -10.38
CA GLU A 156 -7.27 -1.15 -9.74
C GLU A 156 -7.89 -2.55 -9.90
N GLY A 157 -7.77 -3.15 -11.07
CA GLY A 157 -8.20 -4.53 -11.31
C GLY A 157 -7.44 -5.53 -10.46
N LEU A 158 -6.12 -5.35 -10.31
CA LEU A 158 -5.31 -6.17 -9.43
C LEU A 158 -5.74 -6.04 -7.96
N ARG A 159 -5.99 -4.82 -7.49
CA ARG A 159 -6.51 -4.56 -6.14
C ARG A 159 -7.82 -5.30 -5.86
N LEU A 160 -8.77 -5.20 -6.79
CA LEU A 160 -10.05 -5.88 -6.68
C LEU A 160 -9.88 -7.40 -6.61
N ARG A 161 -9.00 -7.96 -7.44
CA ARG A 161 -8.67 -9.39 -7.43
C ARG A 161 -8.10 -9.82 -6.08
N LEU A 162 -7.10 -9.09 -5.54
CA LEU A 162 -6.50 -9.39 -4.24
C LEU A 162 -7.53 -9.31 -3.11
N LYS A 163 -8.38 -8.29 -3.12
CA LYS A 163 -9.47 -8.16 -2.15
C LYS A 163 -10.46 -9.33 -2.20
N LEU A 164 -10.84 -9.78 -3.39
CA LEU A 164 -11.73 -10.94 -3.54
C LEU A 164 -11.08 -12.23 -3.08
N GLN A 165 -9.79 -12.41 -3.32
CA GLN A 165 -9.05 -13.58 -2.82
C GLN A 165 -9.03 -13.63 -1.29
N THR A 166 -8.81 -12.50 -0.62
CA THR A 166 -8.82 -12.42 0.85
C THR A 166 -10.20 -12.68 1.46
N LEU A 167 -11.29 -12.36 0.75
CA LEU A 167 -12.65 -12.60 1.22
C LEU A 167 -13.11 -14.06 0.99
N ALA A 168 -12.41 -14.81 0.14
CA ALA A 168 -12.74 -16.20 -0.19
C ALA A 168 -12.00 -17.23 0.68
N THR A 169 -11.06 -16.79 1.51
CA THR A 169 -10.32 -17.58 2.50
C THR A 169 -10.88 -17.38 3.90
#